data_4bcf2fe8917e059dfb6fe0e1378551c3
#
_entry.id   4bcf2fe8917e059dfb6fe0e1378551c3
#
_cell.length_a   1.000
_cell.length_b   1.000
_cell.length_c   1.000
_cell.angle_alpha   90.00
_cell.angle_beta   90.00
_cell.angle_gamma   90.00
#
_symmetry.space_group_name_H-M   'P 1'
#
loop_
_entity.id
_entity.type
_entity.pdbx_description
1 polymer ?
#
loop_
_entity_poly.entity_id
_entity_poly.type
_entity_poly.pdbx_seq_one_letter_code
_entity_poly.pdbx_strand_id
1 'polypeptide(L)'
;EGKTTMLRLILSLLQPSGGSCHVCAGDNHRTQIEMSPSTRKLFSYVPQGNTMFSGTIAENMRNVKPDATDEEIIRALQLACAWDFVEKLPDGIQSMVKERGGGFSEGQAQRLSIARALLRHSPILLLDEATSALDVATERKVLKNIMQDTYPRTCIVTTHRPTVLNICNRVYAIREKKCEVLKDEEIEKLMGDF
;
A
#
# COMPACT_ATOMS: atom_id res chain seq x y z
N GLU A 1 -16.93 -7.21 4.37
CA GLU A 1 -16.78 -6.48 5.64
C GLU A 1 -15.57 -6.98 6.42
N GLY A 2 -14.94 -6.14 7.28
CA GLY A 2 -13.86 -6.55 8.17
C GLY A 2 -12.42 -6.43 7.65
N LYS A 3 -12.16 -6.07 6.40
CA LYS A 3 -10.81 -5.92 5.84
C LYS A 3 -9.97 -4.90 6.62
N THR A 4 -10.46 -3.68 6.78
CA THR A 4 -9.78 -2.63 7.56
C THR A 4 -9.61 -3.01 9.03
N THR A 5 -10.57 -3.74 9.62
CA THR A 5 -10.44 -4.27 11.00
C THR A 5 -9.28 -5.25 11.09
N MET A 6 -9.14 -6.15 10.13
CA MET A 6 -8.01 -7.08 10.06
C MET A 6 -6.67 -6.34 9.95
N LEU A 7 -6.57 -5.32 9.08
CA LEU A 7 -5.35 -4.51 8.99
C LEU A 7 -5.04 -3.77 10.29
N ARG A 8 -6.06 -3.28 11.00
CA ARG A 8 -5.87 -2.63 12.31
C ARG A 8 -5.38 -3.61 13.39
N LEU A 9 -5.83 -4.87 13.36
CA LEU A 9 -5.28 -5.94 14.21
C LEU A 9 -3.82 -6.22 13.87
N ILE A 10 -3.49 -6.36 12.58
CA ILE A 10 -2.11 -6.53 12.08
C ILE A 10 -1.21 -5.37 12.54
N LEU A 11 -1.70 -4.15 12.55
CA LEU A 11 -0.96 -2.97 13.04
C LEU A 11 -0.97 -2.82 14.57
N SER A 12 -1.55 -3.76 15.30
CA SER A 12 -1.74 -3.66 16.76
C SER A 12 -2.43 -2.35 17.18
N LEU A 13 -3.31 -1.82 16.33
CA LEU A 13 -4.19 -0.69 16.63
C LEU A 13 -5.45 -1.16 17.37
N LEU A 14 -5.78 -2.45 17.24
CA LEU A 14 -6.82 -3.16 17.97
C LEU A 14 -6.21 -4.39 18.61
N GLN A 15 -6.72 -4.78 19.76
CA GLN A 15 -6.36 -6.02 20.44
C GLN A 15 -7.32 -7.14 20.00
N PRO A 16 -6.81 -8.35 19.66
CA PRO A 16 -7.67 -9.49 19.43
C PRO A 16 -8.34 -9.94 20.74
N SER A 17 -9.57 -10.40 20.66
CA SER A 17 -10.29 -10.95 21.83
C SER A 17 -9.78 -12.34 22.26
N GLY A 18 -8.98 -12.97 21.43
CA GLY A 18 -8.33 -14.26 21.70
C GLY A 18 -7.37 -14.63 20.59
N GLY A 19 -6.50 -15.61 20.83
CA GLY A 19 -5.46 -16.01 19.89
C GLY A 19 -4.21 -15.13 19.95
N SER A 20 -3.32 -15.32 18.97
CA SER A 20 -2.07 -14.55 18.85
C SER A 20 -1.82 -14.13 17.41
N CYS A 21 -1.07 -13.05 17.22
CA CYS A 21 -0.70 -12.54 15.92
C CYS A 21 0.83 -12.35 15.87
N HIS A 22 1.49 -12.89 14.86
CA HIS A 22 2.95 -12.87 14.73
C HIS A 22 3.39 -12.41 13.34
N VAL A 23 4.51 -11.71 13.29
CA VAL A 23 5.29 -11.53 12.05
C VAL A 23 6.32 -12.65 12.00
N CYS A 24 6.33 -13.38 10.88
CA CYS A 24 7.29 -14.44 10.63
C CYS A 24 8.33 -13.96 9.62
N ALA A 25 9.59 -14.27 9.86
CA ALA A 25 10.68 -13.97 8.94
C ALA A 25 11.38 -15.25 8.48
N GLY A 26 11.84 -15.24 7.22
CA GLY A 26 12.53 -16.38 6.59
C GLY A 26 11.60 -17.44 6.02
N ASP A 27 12.16 -18.26 5.12
CA ASP A 27 11.41 -19.27 4.36
C ASP A 27 10.78 -20.37 5.23
N ASN A 28 11.33 -20.60 6.42
CA ASN A 28 10.89 -21.64 7.33
C ASN A 28 10.09 -21.12 8.52
N HIS A 29 9.67 -19.86 8.52
CA HIS A 29 8.93 -19.20 9.62
C HIS A 29 9.58 -19.40 11.01
N ARG A 30 10.91 -19.59 11.05
CA ARG A 30 11.63 -19.89 12.30
C ARG A 30 11.71 -18.72 13.27
N THR A 31 11.73 -17.50 12.73
CA THR A 31 11.72 -16.30 13.56
C THR A 31 10.29 -15.76 13.61
N GLN A 32 9.69 -15.82 14.79
CA GLN A 32 8.36 -15.30 15.05
C GLN A 32 8.47 -14.15 16.06
N ILE A 33 7.88 -13.01 15.71
CA ILE A 33 7.81 -11.82 16.58
C ILE A 33 6.33 -11.58 16.84
N GLU A 34 5.95 -11.57 18.11
CA GLU A 34 4.58 -11.23 18.49
C GLU A 34 4.27 -9.77 18.10
N MET A 35 3.10 -9.58 17.52
CA MET A 35 2.64 -8.27 17.09
C MET A 35 2.39 -7.36 18.27
N SER A 36 2.95 -6.17 18.22
CA SER A 36 2.88 -5.16 19.28
C SER A 36 3.00 -3.75 18.68
N PRO A 37 2.79 -2.69 19.45
CA PRO A 37 3.08 -1.34 18.96
C PRO A 37 4.49 -1.14 18.41
N SER A 38 5.49 -1.87 18.93
CA SER A 38 6.87 -1.79 18.47
C SER A 38 7.10 -2.43 17.09
N THR A 39 6.27 -3.39 16.69
CA THR A 39 6.37 -4.02 15.36
C THR A 39 5.82 -3.13 14.24
N ARG A 40 5.12 -2.04 14.55
CA ARG A 40 4.62 -1.08 13.53
C ARG A 40 5.72 -0.50 12.65
N LYS A 41 6.96 -0.44 13.15
CA LYS A 41 8.11 -0.01 12.35
C LYS A 41 8.39 -0.90 11.13
N LEU A 42 7.91 -2.14 11.13
CA LEU A 42 8.03 -3.08 10.01
C LEU A 42 7.02 -2.80 8.89
N PHE A 43 6.07 -1.92 9.12
CA PHE A 43 4.97 -1.67 8.19
C PHE A 43 5.03 -0.28 7.60
N SER A 44 4.76 -0.18 6.30
CA SER A 44 4.25 1.03 5.65
C SER A 44 2.76 0.83 5.40
N TYR A 45 1.94 1.78 5.82
CA TYR A 45 0.49 1.70 5.70
C TYR A 45 -0.05 2.88 4.90
N VAL A 46 -0.80 2.58 3.86
CA VAL A 46 -1.56 3.56 3.09
C VAL A 46 -3.04 3.30 3.35
N PRO A 47 -3.71 4.13 4.15
CA PRO A 47 -5.13 4.00 4.41
C PRO A 47 -5.96 4.46 3.20
N GLN A 48 -7.24 4.15 3.22
CA GLN A 48 -8.20 4.70 2.28
C GLN A 48 -8.24 6.23 2.38
N GLY A 49 -8.35 6.89 1.23
CA GLY A 49 -8.42 8.34 1.13
C GLY A 49 -7.05 9.02 1.04
N ASN A 50 -7.05 10.32 1.26
CA ASN A 50 -5.86 11.15 1.10
C ASN A 50 -5.15 11.36 2.43
N THR A 51 -3.84 11.13 2.43
CA THR A 51 -2.96 11.27 3.59
C THR A 51 -1.82 12.26 3.38
N MET A 52 -1.89 13.06 2.32
CA MET A 52 -0.87 14.08 2.04
C MET A 52 -1.04 15.28 2.97
N PHE A 53 0.10 15.81 3.42
CA PHE A 53 0.16 17.02 4.23
C PHE A 53 0.39 18.25 3.35
N SER A 54 0.04 19.42 3.87
CA SER A 54 0.41 20.70 3.26
C SER A 54 1.93 20.85 3.25
N GLY A 55 2.49 21.28 2.12
CA GLY A 55 3.93 21.37 1.88
C GLY A 55 4.28 20.89 0.49
N THR A 56 5.57 20.81 0.14
CA THR A 56 5.99 20.30 -1.17
C THR A 56 5.82 18.77 -1.26
N ILE A 57 5.82 18.24 -2.48
CA ILE A 57 5.87 16.78 -2.68
C ILE A 57 7.12 16.21 -2.01
N ALA A 58 8.28 16.85 -2.18
CA ALA A 58 9.53 16.42 -1.57
C ALA A 58 9.47 16.41 -0.03
N GLU A 59 8.88 17.43 0.60
CA GLU A 59 8.68 17.47 2.05
C GLU A 59 7.78 16.32 2.51
N ASN A 60 6.69 16.06 1.80
CA ASN A 60 5.81 14.93 2.08
C ASN A 60 6.55 13.58 2.03
N MET A 61 7.47 13.41 1.07
CA MET A 61 8.29 12.19 0.95
C MET A 61 9.31 12.11 2.10
N ARG A 62 9.98 13.22 2.43
CA ARG A 62 10.98 13.27 3.50
C ARG A 62 10.41 13.12 4.91
N ASN A 63 9.10 13.25 5.10
CA ASN A 63 8.45 12.91 6.39
C ASN A 63 8.66 11.43 6.81
N VAL A 64 8.87 10.52 5.88
CA VAL A 64 9.09 9.09 6.18
C VAL A 64 10.55 8.67 6.02
N LYS A 65 11.34 9.44 5.27
CA LYS A 65 12.78 9.24 5.06
C LYS A 65 13.43 10.62 4.92
N PRO A 66 13.87 11.25 6.05
CA PRO A 66 14.38 12.63 6.05
C PRO A 66 15.61 12.86 5.18
N ASP A 67 16.44 11.83 5.02
CA ASP A 67 17.69 11.82 4.24
C ASP A 67 17.49 11.38 2.76
N ALA A 68 16.23 11.23 2.32
CA ALA A 68 15.95 10.81 0.94
C ALA A 68 16.52 11.81 -0.07
N THR A 69 17.27 11.28 -1.04
CA THR A 69 17.73 12.06 -2.18
C THR A 69 16.59 12.31 -3.16
N ASP A 70 16.75 13.28 -4.05
CA ASP A 70 15.74 13.57 -5.08
C ASP A 70 15.56 12.38 -6.03
N GLU A 71 16.63 11.65 -6.33
CA GLU A 71 16.60 10.44 -7.17
C GLU A 71 15.78 9.31 -6.50
N GLU A 72 15.93 9.12 -5.19
CA GLU A 72 15.14 8.15 -4.45
C GLU A 72 13.66 8.51 -4.43
N ILE A 73 13.35 9.79 -4.28
CA ILE A 73 11.98 10.32 -4.35
C ILE A 73 11.39 10.08 -5.74
N ILE A 74 12.12 10.44 -6.80
CA ILE A 74 11.70 10.25 -8.20
C ILE A 74 11.46 8.76 -8.47
N ARG A 75 12.36 7.88 -8.03
CA ARG A 75 12.17 6.43 -8.18
C ARG A 75 10.90 5.93 -7.50
N ALA A 76 10.61 6.38 -6.27
CA ALA A 76 9.39 6.01 -5.56
C ALA A 76 8.13 6.51 -6.29
N LEU A 77 8.18 7.73 -6.86
CA LEU A 77 7.12 8.29 -7.70
C LEU A 77 6.92 7.49 -8.99
N GLN A 78 7.99 7.02 -9.61
CA GLN A 78 7.92 6.15 -10.80
C GLN A 78 7.25 4.81 -10.48
N LEU A 79 7.63 4.16 -9.39
CA LEU A 79 7.01 2.91 -8.94
C LEU A 79 5.50 3.07 -8.71
N ALA A 80 5.08 4.18 -8.13
CA ALA A 80 3.67 4.50 -7.89
C ALA A 80 2.95 5.10 -9.13
N CYS A 81 3.58 5.14 -10.30
CA CYS A 81 3.06 5.79 -11.51
C CYS A 81 2.66 7.27 -11.27
N ALA A 82 3.36 7.95 -10.36
CA ALA A 82 3.10 9.34 -10.03
C ALA A 82 4.03 10.31 -10.78
N TRP A 83 5.18 9.83 -11.21
CA TRP A 83 6.16 10.67 -11.92
C TRP A 83 5.61 11.28 -13.20
N ASP A 84 4.80 10.55 -13.95
CA ASP A 84 4.22 10.98 -15.23
C ASP A 84 3.48 12.34 -15.16
N PHE A 85 2.92 12.68 -14.01
CA PHE A 85 2.29 13.98 -13.81
C PHE A 85 3.16 14.95 -12.99
N VAL A 86 3.99 14.44 -12.07
CA VAL A 86 4.86 15.30 -11.24
C VAL A 86 5.91 16.00 -12.07
N GLU A 87 6.53 15.30 -13.03
CA GLU A 87 7.55 15.90 -13.93
C GLU A 87 7.01 17.05 -14.80
N LYS A 88 5.68 17.09 -15.02
CA LYS A 88 5.00 18.14 -15.81
C LYS A 88 4.62 19.35 -14.98
N LEU A 89 4.77 19.29 -13.65
CA LEU A 89 4.53 20.42 -12.77
C LEU A 89 5.67 21.44 -12.93
N PRO A 90 5.39 22.74 -12.84
CA PRO A 90 6.42 23.79 -13.00
C PRO A 90 7.63 23.58 -12.09
N ASP A 91 7.39 23.15 -10.85
CA ASP A 91 8.42 22.99 -9.81
C ASP A 91 8.71 21.49 -9.53
N GLY A 92 8.22 20.56 -10.36
CA GLY A 92 8.44 19.12 -10.18
C GLY A 92 8.12 18.64 -8.77
N ILE A 93 9.08 17.99 -8.09
CA ILE A 93 8.91 17.53 -6.70
C ILE A 93 8.83 18.66 -5.66
N GLN A 94 9.20 19.88 -6.02
CA GLN A 94 9.04 21.07 -5.16
C GLN A 94 7.66 21.70 -5.29
N SER A 95 6.78 21.15 -6.13
CA SER A 95 5.41 21.64 -6.26
C SER A 95 4.61 21.43 -4.98
N MET A 96 3.78 22.43 -4.65
CA MET A 96 3.00 22.47 -3.41
C MET A 96 1.78 21.55 -3.45
N VAL A 97 1.67 20.74 -2.41
CA VAL A 97 0.44 20.03 -2.03
C VAL A 97 -0.32 20.90 -1.05
N LYS A 98 -1.55 21.26 -1.36
CA LYS A 98 -2.42 22.00 -0.44
C LYS A 98 -3.03 21.05 0.59
N GLU A 99 -3.69 21.60 1.60
CA GLU A 99 -4.39 20.79 2.62
C GLU A 99 -5.26 19.71 1.99
N ARG A 100 -5.20 18.52 2.58
CA ARG A 100 -5.92 17.32 2.11
C ARG A 100 -5.63 16.97 0.64
N GLY A 101 -4.39 17.23 0.16
CA GLY A 101 -4.00 16.94 -1.22
C GLY A 101 -4.63 17.87 -2.26
N GLY A 102 -5.14 19.02 -1.85
CA GLY A 102 -5.70 19.99 -2.77
C GLY A 102 -4.68 20.39 -3.85
N GLY A 103 -5.16 20.55 -5.07
CA GLY A 103 -4.33 20.76 -6.27
C GLY A 103 -4.08 19.47 -7.08
N PHE A 104 -4.41 18.29 -6.54
CA PHE A 104 -4.31 17.00 -7.20
C PHE A 104 -5.67 16.28 -7.23
N SER A 105 -5.91 15.46 -8.25
CA SER A 105 -7.05 14.55 -8.25
C SER A 105 -6.89 13.50 -7.14
N GLU A 106 -7.98 12.87 -6.73
CA GLU A 106 -7.93 11.81 -5.71
C GLU A 106 -6.96 10.68 -6.10
N GLY A 107 -6.99 10.23 -7.36
CA GLY A 107 -6.07 9.22 -7.86
C GLY A 107 -4.61 9.69 -7.91
N GLN A 108 -4.34 10.98 -8.17
CA GLN A 108 -2.99 11.55 -8.07
C GLN A 108 -2.52 11.56 -6.61
N ALA A 109 -3.36 12.01 -5.67
CA ALA A 109 -3.04 12.03 -4.25
C ALA A 109 -2.82 10.61 -3.68
N GLN A 110 -3.61 9.62 -4.12
CA GLN A 110 -3.38 8.22 -3.76
C GLN A 110 -2.01 7.72 -4.26
N ARG A 111 -1.63 8.00 -5.51
CA ARG A 111 -0.31 7.62 -6.06
C ARG A 111 0.83 8.29 -5.31
N LEU A 112 0.72 9.56 -4.91
CA LEU A 112 1.70 10.23 -4.06
C LEU A 112 1.80 9.55 -2.68
N SER A 113 0.68 9.17 -2.08
CA SER A 113 0.65 8.45 -0.79
C SER A 113 1.30 7.07 -0.88
N ILE A 114 1.08 6.35 -1.98
CA ILE A 114 1.75 5.07 -2.26
C ILE A 114 3.26 5.28 -2.43
N ALA A 115 3.69 6.28 -3.21
CA ALA A 115 5.11 6.60 -3.42
C ALA A 115 5.81 6.86 -2.07
N ARG A 116 5.19 7.65 -1.19
CA ARG A 116 5.71 7.92 0.15
C ARG A 116 5.88 6.65 0.97
N ALA A 117 4.91 5.73 0.92
CA ALA A 117 4.99 4.47 1.62
C ALA A 117 6.08 3.54 1.06
N LEU A 118 6.30 3.56 -0.26
CA LEU A 118 7.37 2.80 -0.94
C LEU A 118 8.75 3.31 -0.57
N LEU A 119 8.93 4.63 -0.50
CA LEU A 119 10.20 5.30 -0.16
C LEU A 119 10.71 4.91 1.23
N ARG A 120 9.82 4.58 2.15
CA ARG A 120 10.19 4.16 3.51
C ARG A 120 10.94 2.81 3.54
N HIS A 121 10.86 2.00 2.49
CA HIS A 121 11.49 0.69 2.43
C HIS A 121 11.13 -0.24 3.60
N SER A 122 9.87 -0.25 4.01
CA SER A 122 9.41 -1.20 5.03
C SER A 122 9.25 -2.61 4.44
N PRO A 123 9.58 -3.67 5.19
CA PRO A 123 9.45 -5.05 4.71
C PRO A 123 8.00 -5.48 4.47
N ILE A 124 7.02 -4.78 5.05
CA ILE A 124 5.60 -5.06 4.84
C ILE A 124 4.88 -3.78 4.42
N LEU A 125 4.19 -3.83 3.29
CA LEU A 125 3.37 -2.74 2.76
C LEU A 125 1.89 -3.13 2.87
N LEU A 126 1.10 -2.29 3.50
CA LEU A 126 -0.35 -2.44 3.62
C LEU A 126 -1.03 -1.35 2.80
N LEU A 127 -1.87 -1.75 1.84
CA LEU A 127 -2.67 -0.87 0.99
C LEU A 127 -4.15 -1.11 1.30
N ASP A 128 -4.77 -0.23 2.08
CA ASP A 128 -6.18 -0.34 2.48
C ASP A 128 -7.07 0.45 1.51
N GLU A 129 -7.55 -0.24 0.48
CA GLU A 129 -8.32 0.36 -0.62
C GLU A 129 -7.61 1.59 -1.24
N ALA A 130 -6.27 1.64 -1.11
CA ALA A 130 -5.45 2.77 -1.49
C ALA A 130 -5.32 2.98 -3.00
N THR A 131 -5.91 2.09 -3.80
CA THR A 131 -5.96 2.16 -5.26
C THR A 131 -7.37 2.40 -5.80
N SER A 132 -8.35 2.62 -4.92
CA SER A 132 -9.77 2.71 -5.28
C SER A 132 -10.11 3.85 -6.25
N ALA A 133 -9.38 4.98 -6.21
CA ALA A 133 -9.56 6.11 -7.11
C ALA A 133 -8.74 6.01 -8.40
N LEU A 134 -7.98 4.94 -8.61
CA LEU A 134 -7.25 4.69 -9.84
C LEU A 134 -8.14 3.98 -10.87
N ASP A 135 -7.90 4.23 -12.15
CA ASP A 135 -8.41 3.36 -13.20
C ASP A 135 -7.72 1.99 -13.15
N VAL A 136 -8.37 0.98 -13.72
CA VAL A 136 -7.91 -0.42 -13.66
C VAL A 136 -6.51 -0.60 -14.25
N ALA A 137 -6.17 0.10 -15.32
CA ALA A 137 -4.87 -0.02 -15.97
C ALA A 137 -3.75 0.55 -15.08
N THR A 138 -3.97 1.71 -14.49
CA THR A 138 -3.04 2.36 -13.56
C THR A 138 -2.89 1.53 -12.28
N GLU A 139 -3.97 1.03 -11.70
CA GLU A 139 -3.94 0.14 -10.53
C GLU A 139 -3.07 -1.09 -10.79
N ARG A 140 -3.31 -1.79 -11.90
CA ARG A 140 -2.51 -2.98 -12.28
C ARG A 140 -1.04 -2.63 -12.50
N LYS A 141 -0.73 -1.48 -13.12
CA LYS A 141 0.64 -1.03 -13.35
C LYS A 141 1.35 -0.76 -12.03
N VAL A 142 0.72 -0.04 -11.09
CA VAL A 142 1.26 0.23 -9.75
C VAL A 142 1.56 -1.07 -9.02
N LEU A 143 0.61 -2.01 -8.95
CA LEU A 143 0.81 -3.28 -8.24
C LEU A 143 1.91 -4.13 -8.89
N LYS A 144 1.98 -4.18 -10.22
CA LYS A 144 3.08 -4.86 -10.94
C LYS A 144 4.43 -4.24 -10.61
N ASN A 145 4.53 -2.90 -10.64
CA ASN A 145 5.77 -2.20 -10.29
C ASN A 145 6.22 -2.55 -8.87
N ILE A 146 5.28 -2.58 -7.91
CA ILE A 146 5.58 -2.95 -6.52
C ILE A 146 6.11 -4.39 -6.43
N MET A 147 5.51 -5.33 -7.15
CA MET A 147 5.94 -6.72 -7.15
C MET A 147 7.28 -6.97 -7.85
N GLN A 148 7.61 -6.13 -8.83
CA GLN A 148 8.86 -6.21 -9.60
C GLN A 148 9.97 -5.33 -9.02
N ASP A 149 9.69 -4.57 -7.96
CA ASP A 149 10.69 -3.74 -7.30
C ASP A 149 11.83 -4.60 -6.75
N THR A 150 13.04 -4.06 -6.85
CA THR A 150 14.25 -4.72 -6.32
C THR A 150 14.28 -4.83 -4.80
N TYR A 151 13.48 -4.02 -4.10
CA TYR A 151 13.35 -4.10 -2.66
C TYR A 151 12.33 -5.19 -2.29
N PRO A 152 12.76 -6.29 -1.64
CA PRO A 152 11.89 -7.40 -1.28
C PRO A 152 10.91 -6.96 -0.18
N ARG A 153 9.62 -7.17 -0.42
CA ARG A 153 8.57 -6.85 0.55
C ARG A 153 7.36 -7.76 0.43
N THR A 154 6.65 -7.93 1.53
CA THR A 154 5.31 -8.49 1.52
C THR A 154 4.31 -7.36 1.30
N CYS A 155 3.46 -7.47 0.28
CA CYS A 155 2.41 -6.49 0.01
C CYS A 155 1.05 -7.10 0.31
N ILE A 156 0.28 -6.48 1.20
CA ILE A 156 -1.11 -6.85 1.51
C ILE A 156 -2.01 -5.74 0.98
N VAL A 157 -2.88 -6.10 0.05
CA VAL A 157 -3.81 -5.16 -0.60
C VAL A 157 -5.23 -5.55 -0.26
N THR A 158 -6.01 -4.63 0.27
CA THR A 158 -7.46 -4.80 0.34
C THR A 158 -8.12 -4.14 -0.87
N THR A 159 -9.01 -4.87 -1.52
CA THR A 159 -9.70 -4.38 -2.71
C THR A 159 -11.12 -4.92 -2.79
N HIS A 160 -11.96 -4.22 -3.53
CA HIS A 160 -13.26 -4.68 -4.01
C HIS A 160 -13.24 -5.03 -5.50
N ARG A 161 -12.08 -4.89 -6.16
CA ARG A 161 -11.96 -5.11 -7.60
C ARG A 161 -11.36 -6.47 -7.90
N PRO A 162 -12.09 -7.37 -8.54
CA PRO A 162 -11.57 -8.70 -8.93
C PRO A 162 -10.38 -8.63 -9.88
N THR A 163 -10.28 -7.56 -10.67
CA THR A 163 -9.24 -7.39 -11.70
C THR A 163 -7.79 -7.39 -11.19
N VAL A 164 -7.58 -7.26 -9.88
CA VAL A 164 -6.24 -7.31 -9.28
C VAL A 164 -5.91 -8.67 -8.65
N LEU A 165 -6.87 -9.58 -8.53
CA LEU A 165 -6.67 -10.86 -7.86
C LEU A 165 -5.64 -11.74 -8.55
N ASN A 166 -5.55 -11.68 -9.88
CA ASN A 166 -4.59 -12.44 -10.69
C ASN A 166 -3.13 -11.93 -10.58
N ILE A 167 -2.91 -10.80 -9.93
CA ILE A 167 -1.55 -10.28 -9.68
C ILE A 167 -1.03 -10.80 -8.34
N CYS A 168 -1.93 -11.24 -7.45
CA CYS A 168 -1.59 -11.67 -6.11
C CYS A 168 -1.15 -13.14 -6.07
N ASN A 169 -0.14 -13.45 -5.23
CA ASN A 169 0.29 -14.83 -4.99
C ASN A 169 -0.70 -15.61 -4.12
N ARG A 170 -1.46 -14.91 -3.28
CA ARG A 170 -2.50 -15.48 -2.41
C ARG A 170 -3.66 -14.50 -2.30
N VAL A 171 -4.86 -15.04 -2.32
CA VAL A 171 -6.09 -14.27 -2.17
C VAL A 171 -6.86 -14.80 -0.97
N TYR A 172 -7.32 -13.88 -0.12
CA TYR A 172 -8.12 -14.19 1.05
C TYR A 172 -9.49 -13.52 0.93
N ALA A 173 -10.54 -14.23 1.25
CA ALA A 173 -11.88 -13.67 1.38
C ALA A 173 -12.27 -13.56 2.85
N ILE A 174 -12.88 -12.45 3.22
CA ILE A 174 -13.50 -12.28 4.53
C ILE A 174 -15.02 -12.40 4.35
N ARG A 175 -15.57 -13.52 4.81
CA ARG A 175 -17.01 -13.83 4.72
C ARG A 175 -17.49 -14.26 6.11
N GLU A 176 -18.63 -13.78 6.56
CA GLU A 176 -19.23 -14.16 7.86
C GLU A 176 -18.25 -14.09 9.04
N LYS A 177 -17.39 -13.04 9.07
CA LYS A 177 -16.33 -12.83 10.09
C LYS A 177 -15.21 -13.87 10.10
N LYS A 178 -15.12 -14.72 9.06
CA LYS A 178 -14.03 -15.67 8.85
C LYS A 178 -13.14 -15.19 7.72
N CYS A 179 -11.84 -15.49 7.82
CA CYS A 179 -10.86 -15.23 6.78
C CYS A 179 -10.42 -16.56 6.17
N GLU A 180 -10.67 -16.76 4.89
CA GLU A 180 -10.42 -18.01 4.18
C GLU A 180 -9.56 -17.75 2.95
N VAL A 181 -8.63 -18.67 2.66
CA VAL A 181 -7.84 -18.64 1.41
C VAL A 181 -8.74 -19.08 0.27
N LEU A 182 -8.82 -18.28 -0.79
CA LEU A 182 -9.53 -18.67 -2.00
C LEU A 182 -8.68 -19.61 -2.85
N LYS A 183 -9.34 -20.60 -3.46
CA LYS A 183 -8.75 -21.50 -4.47
C LYS A 183 -8.78 -20.82 -5.84
N ASP A 184 -7.92 -21.27 -6.75
CA ASP A 184 -7.82 -20.73 -8.10
C ASP A 184 -9.16 -20.72 -8.87
N GLU A 185 -9.96 -21.81 -8.74
CA GLU A 185 -11.30 -21.90 -9.32
C GLU A 185 -12.27 -20.82 -8.82
N GLU A 186 -12.18 -20.45 -7.53
CA GLU A 186 -13.02 -19.40 -6.94
C GLU A 186 -12.56 -18.01 -7.40
N ILE A 187 -11.25 -17.83 -7.59
CA ILE A 187 -10.66 -16.58 -8.10
C ILE A 187 -11.10 -16.38 -9.56
N GLU A 188 -10.99 -17.43 -10.39
CA GLU A 188 -11.42 -17.39 -11.80
C GLU A 188 -12.89 -17.06 -11.92
N LYS A 189 -13.75 -17.66 -11.08
CA LYS A 189 -15.18 -17.35 -11.06
C LYS A 189 -15.46 -15.88 -10.71
N LEU A 190 -14.78 -15.34 -9.68
CA LEU A 190 -14.91 -13.94 -9.29
C LEU A 190 -14.43 -12.98 -10.39
N MET A 191 -13.48 -13.40 -11.22
CA MET A 191 -12.98 -12.61 -12.35
C MET A 191 -13.87 -12.72 -13.59
N GLY A 192 -14.57 -13.84 -13.78
CA GLY A 192 -15.45 -14.09 -14.91
C GLY A 192 -16.83 -13.43 -14.80
N ASP A 193 -17.23 -13.04 -13.60
CA ASP A 193 -18.52 -12.37 -13.33
C ASP A 193 -18.46 -10.84 -13.59
N PHE A 194 -17.33 -10.31 -14.14
CA PHE A 194 -17.07 -8.90 -14.46
C PHE A 194 -16.39 -8.74 -15.82
#